data_9277f3251e902940fc7e1880007bffdc
#
_entry.id   9277f3251e902940fc7e1880007bffdc
#
_cell.length_a   1.000
_cell.length_b   1.000
_cell.length_c   1.000
_cell.angle_alpha   90.00
_cell.angle_beta   90.00
_cell.angle_gamma   90.00
#
_symmetry.space_group_name_H-M   'P 1'
#
loop_
_entity.id
_entity.type
_entity.pdbx_description
1 polymer ?
#
loop_
_entity_poly.entity_id
_entity_poly.type
_entity_poly.pdbx_seq_one_letter_code
_entity_poly.pdbx_strand_id
1 'polypeptide(L)'
;MDPEQPVKPSKPHSPEWLPTWEIFVVGLGDVIVLILFAAIGRAQHQVTSSSGPVVGTINTAFPFIIAWLVLAAALGGFSGKAFYPLSRVALRTLRASVLAGPLGVLLRAAVEAAPTQFYAFRWDTIQPSFILVATVSISVMLLVWRVAWSRARRLWWPELP
;
A
#
# COMPACT_ATOMS: atom_id res chain seq x y z
N MET A 1 9.85 -55.25 20.74
CA MET A 1 10.59 -53.97 20.65
C MET A 1 10.28 -53.36 19.29
N ASP A 2 9.39 -52.39 19.30
CA ASP A 2 9.07 -51.64 18.06
C ASP A 2 10.26 -50.74 17.71
N PRO A 3 10.76 -50.75 16.46
CA PRO A 3 11.84 -49.85 16.10
C PRO A 3 11.34 -48.40 16.17
N GLU A 4 12.03 -47.59 16.99
CA GLU A 4 11.76 -46.16 17.13
C GLU A 4 11.72 -45.51 15.75
N GLN A 5 10.55 -44.99 15.34
CA GLN A 5 10.43 -44.24 14.13
C GLN A 5 11.28 -42.97 14.24
N PRO A 6 12.11 -42.67 13.23
CA PRO A 6 12.94 -41.45 13.25
C PRO A 6 12.04 -40.21 13.37
N VAL A 7 12.26 -39.43 14.43
CA VAL A 7 11.56 -38.15 14.66
C VAL A 7 11.82 -37.25 13.47
N LYS A 8 10.79 -37.03 12.64
CA LYS A 8 10.87 -36.08 11.52
C LYS A 8 11.19 -34.70 12.07
N PRO A 9 12.28 -34.05 11.63
CA PRO A 9 12.59 -32.70 12.08
C PRO A 9 11.40 -31.78 11.80
N SER A 10 10.90 -31.11 12.84
CA SER A 10 9.83 -30.13 12.73
C SER A 10 10.29 -29.02 11.78
N LYS A 11 9.50 -28.77 10.72
CA LYS A 11 9.80 -27.66 9.80
C LYS A 11 9.90 -26.37 10.62
N PRO A 12 10.96 -25.58 10.46
CA PRO A 12 11.07 -24.31 11.15
C PRO A 12 9.82 -23.48 10.86
N HIS A 13 9.15 -23.01 11.91
CA HIS A 13 8.01 -22.12 11.78
C HIS A 13 8.49 -20.84 11.09
N SER A 14 8.06 -20.62 9.85
CA SER A 14 8.27 -19.34 9.20
C SER A 14 7.64 -18.24 10.06
N PRO A 15 8.36 -17.15 10.38
CA PRO A 15 7.81 -16.09 11.22
C PRO A 15 6.52 -15.55 10.59
N GLU A 16 5.50 -15.34 11.40
CA GLU A 16 4.19 -14.85 10.93
C GLU A 16 4.31 -13.44 10.31
N TRP A 17 5.24 -12.64 10.78
CA TRP A 17 5.50 -11.27 10.37
C TRP A 17 6.87 -11.14 9.73
N LEU A 18 7.01 -10.15 8.85
CA LEU A 18 8.33 -9.75 8.34
C LEU A 18 9.22 -9.24 9.48
N PRO A 19 10.56 -9.34 9.35
CA PRO A 19 11.49 -8.62 10.22
C PRO A 19 11.13 -7.13 10.24
N THR A 20 11.26 -6.50 11.40
CA THR A 20 10.85 -5.09 11.61
C THR A 20 11.46 -4.15 10.57
N TRP A 21 12.76 -4.30 10.25
CA TRP A 21 13.42 -3.48 9.24
C TRP A 21 12.81 -3.63 7.84
N GLU A 22 12.38 -4.83 7.47
CA GLU A 22 11.77 -5.10 6.17
C GLU A 22 10.37 -4.46 6.07
N ILE A 23 9.61 -4.47 7.16
CA ILE A 23 8.33 -3.73 7.24
C ILE A 23 8.56 -2.24 6.98
N PHE A 24 9.62 -1.66 7.59
CA PHE A 24 9.97 -0.26 7.36
C PHE A 24 10.35 0.02 5.91
N VAL A 25 11.19 -0.80 5.29
CA VAL A 25 11.61 -0.60 3.90
C VAL A 25 10.44 -0.72 2.95
N VAL A 26 9.61 -1.74 3.11
CA VAL A 26 8.42 -1.95 2.26
C VAL A 26 7.42 -0.82 2.47
N GLY A 27 7.13 -0.47 3.72
CA GLY A 27 6.21 0.61 4.05
C GLY A 27 6.69 1.98 3.55
N LEU A 28 7.98 2.27 3.69
CA LEU A 28 8.58 3.50 3.15
C LEU A 28 8.47 3.55 1.62
N GLY A 29 8.76 2.44 0.95
CA GLY A 29 8.58 2.33 -0.49
C GLY A 29 7.14 2.52 -0.94
N ASP A 30 6.17 1.95 -0.22
CA ASP A 30 4.74 2.18 -0.46
C ASP A 30 4.39 3.68 -0.33
N VAL A 31 4.91 4.35 0.71
CA VAL A 31 4.70 5.80 0.92
C VAL A 31 5.30 6.62 -0.22
N ILE A 32 6.52 6.30 -0.65
CA ILE A 32 7.17 6.98 -1.79
C ILE A 32 6.33 6.80 -3.05
N VAL A 33 5.84 5.60 -3.33
CA VAL A 33 4.98 5.32 -4.49
C VAL A 33 3.71 6.16 -4.46
N LEU A 34 3.07 6.31 -3.30
CA LEU A 34 1.85 7.10 -3.16
C LEU A 34 2.12 8.62 -3.28
N ILE A 35 3.28 9.10 -2.82
CA ILE A 35 3.70 10.48 -3.06
C ILE A 35 3.95 10.73 -4.55
N LEU A 36 4.59 9.78 -5.26
CA LEU A 36 4.80 9.86 -6.70
C LEU A 36 3.46 9.86 -7.46
N PHE A 37 2.51 9.00 -7.07
CA PHE A 37 1.15 9.02 -7.61
C PHE A 37 0.51 10.41 -7.47
N ALA A 38 0.57 11.01 -6.27
CA ALA A 38 0.01 12.33 -6.02
C ALA A 38 0.73 13.42 -6.82
N ALA A 39 2.06 13.35 -6.94
CA ALA A 39 2.85 14.30 -7.72
C ALA A 39 2.48 14.26 -9.20
N ILE A 40 2.40 13.06 -9.80
CA ILE A 40 2.00 12.86 -11.20
C ILE A 40 0.57 13.38 -11.42
N GLY A 41 -0.38 13.02 -10.54
CA GLY A 41 -1.76 13.47 -10.64
C GLY A 41 -1.87 14.99 -10.59
N ARG A 42 -1.16 15.65 -9.68
CA ARG A 42 -1.15 17.13 -9.60
C ARG A 42 -0.53 17.78 -10.82
N ALA A 43 0.57 17.22 -11.35
CA ALA A 43 1.21 17.73 -12.56
C ALA A 43 0.28 17.63 -13.78
N GLN A 44 -0.42 16.52 -13.96
CA GLN A 44 -1.38 16.30 -15.05
C GLN A 44 -2.55 17.29 -15.01
N HIS A 45 -3.02 17.65 -13.82
CA HIS A 45 -4.16 18.55 -13.64
C HIS A 45 -3.73 20.01 -13.39
N GLN A 46 -2.43 20.33 -13.47
CA GLN A 46 -1.87 21.68 -13.22
C GLN A 46 -2.36 22.29 -11.88
N VAL A 47 -2.55 21.43 -10.86
CA VAL A 47 -3.07 21.86 -9.56
C VAL A 47 -2.02 22.66 -8.83
N THR A 48 -2.27 23.96 -8.66
CA THR A 48 -1.46 24.84 -7.82
C THR A 48 -1.96 24.81 -6.36
N SER A 49 -1.06 25.04 -5.42
CA SER A 49 -1.37 25.11 -4.01
C SER A 49 -0.74 26.37 -3.43
N SER A 50 -1.50 27.12 -2.62
CA SER A 50 -0.98 28.29 -1.90
C SER A 50 0.19 27.94 -0.96
N SER A 51 0.25 26.69 -0.49
CA SER A 51 1.31 26.16 0.38
C SER A 51 2.55 25.65 -0.40
N GLY A 52 2.60 25.88 -1.71
CA GLY A 52 3.68 25.39 -2.58
C GLY A 52 3.50 23.96 -3.06
N PRO A 53 4.33 23.54 -4.06
CA PRO A 53 4.13 22.25 -4.75
C PRO A 53 4.39 21.03 -3.84
N VAL A 54 5.40 21.10 -2.99
CA VAL A 54 5.78 19.97 -2.11
C VAL A 54 4.70 19.71 -1.07
N VAL A 55 4.32 20.74 -0.30
CA VAL A 55 3.29 20.62 0.73
C VAL A 55 1.95 20.19 0.12
N GLY A 56 1.59 20.78 -1.03
CA GLY A 56 0.38 20.39 -1.74
C GLY A 56 0.39 18.92 -2.19
N THR A 57 1.54 18.38 -2.61
CA THR A 57 1.68 16.96 -2.97
C THR A 57 1.52 16.06 -1.75
N ILE A 58 2.18 16.39 -0.65
CA ILE A 58 2.06 15.62 0.60
C ILE A 58 0.62 15.62 1.09
N ASN A 59 -0.07 16.76 1.12
CA ASN A 59 -1.46 16.86 1.52
C ASN A 59 -2.39 16.01 0.62
N THR A 60 -2.09 15.96 -0.69
CA THR A 60 -2.85 15.11 -1.62
C THR A 60 -2.57 13.63 -1.38
N ALA A 61 -1.32 13.23 -1.09
CA ALA A 61 -0.94 11.85 -0.87
C ALA A 61 -1.44 11.29 0.48
N PHE A 62 -1.50 12.14 1.51
CA PHE A 62 -1.74 11.73 2.89
C PHE A 62 -2.98 10.85 3.10
N PRO A 63 -4.18 11.17 2.57
CA PRO A 63 -5.35 10.32 2.70
C PRO A 63 -5.16 8.92 2.09
N PHE A 64 -4.47 8.84 0.95
CA PHE A 64 -4.18 7.57 0.29
C PHE A 64 -3.14 6.75 1.06
N ILE A 65 -2.15 7.40 1.67
CA ILE A 65 -1.14 6.76 2.52
C ILE A 65 -1.83 6.11 3.73
N ILE A 66 -2.69 6.84 4.43
CA ILE A 66 -3.41 6.29 5.59
C ILE A 66 -4.32 5.13 5.17
N ALA A 67 -5.14 5.32 4.11
CA ALA A 67 -6.02 4.27 3.60
C ALA A 67 -5.23 2.99 3.25
N TRP A 68 -4.11 3.15 2.54
CA TRP A 68 -3.26 2.05 2.14
C TRP A 68 -2.62 1.34 3.33
N LEU A 69 -1.94 2.05 4.22
CA LEU A 69 -1.22 1.44 5.34
C LEU A 69 -2.16 0.66 6.26
N VAL A 70 -3.35 1.22 6.55
CA VAL A 70 -4.37 0.54 7.37
C VAL A 70 -4.87 -0.73 6.68
N LEU A 71 -5.26 -0.66 5.41
CA LEU A 71 -5.80 -1.81 4.70
C LEU A 71 -4.73 -2.85 4.38
N ALA A 72 -3.52 -2.44 4.02
CA ALA A 72 -2.41 -3.36 3.80
C ALA A 72 -2.05 -4.11 5.10
N ALA A 73 -2.04 -3.45 6.24
CA ALA A 73 -1.82 -4.09 7.54
C ALA A 73 -2.96 -5.07 7.88
N ALA A 74 -4.20 -4.62 7.78
CA ALA A 74 -5.40 -5.42 8.10
C ALA A 74 -5.53 -6.68 7.22
N LEU A 75 -5.13 -6.59 5.94
CA LEU A 75 -5.18 -7.71 4.99
C LEU A 75 -3.88 -8.54 4.96
N GLY A 76 -2.99 -8.35 5.93
CA GLY A 76 -1.76 -9.12 6.08
C GLY A 76 -0.72 -8.84 4.99
N GLY A 77 -0.73 -7.63 4.42
CA GLY A 77 0.22 -7.19 3.39
C GLY A 77 1.67 -7.04 3.90
N PHE A 78 1.88 -7.04 5.22
CA PHE A 78 3.19 -7.03 5.89
C PHE A 78 3.54 -8.36 6.55
N SER A 79 2.78 -9.44 6.30
CA SER A 79 3.13 -10.77 6.79
C SER A 79 4.27 -11.39 5.98
N GLY A 80 5.12 -12.21 6.62
CA GLY A 80 6.21 -12.93 5.94
C GLY A 80 5.74 -13.75 4.76
N LYS A 81 4.52 -14.30 4.82
CA LYS A 81 3.87 -15.05 3.74
C LYS A 81 3.33 -14.18 2.60
N ALA A 82 3.38 -12.85 2.71
CA ALA A 82 2.85 -11.94 1.70
C ALA A 82 3.75 -11.84 0.47
N PHE A 83 5.06 -12.09 0.62
CA PHE A 83 6.07 -11.84 -0.41
C PHE A 83 6.46 -13.08 -1.22
N TYR A 84 5.82 -14.22 -0.95
CA TYR A 84 6.02 -15.46 -1.70
C TYR A 84 4.78 -16.35 -1.68
N PRO A 85 4.36 -16.97 -2.81
CA PRO A 85 4.80 -16.76 -4.20
C PRO A 85 4.31 -15.42 -4.79
N LEU A 86 4.84 -15.02 -5.96
CA LEU A 86 4.47 -13.73 -6.60
C LEU A 86 2.97 -13.55 -6.84
N SER A 87 2.24 -14.63 -7.12
CA SER A 87 0.78 -14.60 -7.22
C SER A 87 0.11 -14.12 -5.94
N ARG A 88 0.66 -14.49 -4.80
CA ARG A 88 0.15 -14.06 -3.48
C ARG A 88 0.47 -12.58 -3.22
N VAL A 89 1.69 -12.13 -3.62
CA VAL A 89 2.05 -10.70 -3.59
C VAL A 89 1.04 -9.89 -4.39
N ALA A 90 0.81 -10.29 -5.65
CA ALA A 90 -0.13 -9.61 -6.54
C ALA A 90 -1.55 -9.59 -5.96
N LEU A 91 -2.06 -10.74 -5.53
CA LEU A 91 -3.43 -10.85 -5.02
C LEU A 91 -3.66 -10.00 -3.76
N ARG A 92 -2.74 -10.02 -2.79
CA ARG A 92 -2.85 -9.23 -1.56
C ARG A 92 -2.72 -7.74 -1.83
N THR A 93 -1.76 -7.35 -2.67
CA THR A 93 -1.59 -5.95 -3.07
C THR A 93 -2.84 -5.44 -3.79
N LEU A 94 -3.36 -6.18 -4.77
CA LEU A 94 -4.57 -5.79 -5.49
C LEU A 94 -5.79 -5.69 -4.58
N ARG A 95 -6.02 -6.67 -3.71
CA ARG A 95 -7.15 -6.61 -2.76
C ARG A 95 -7.08 -5.38 -1.86
N ALA A 96 -5.90 -5.08 -1.32
CA ALA A 96 -5.71 -3.92 -0.46
C ALA A 96 -5.86 -2.61 -1.24
N SER A 97 -5.27 -2.50 -2.44
CA SER A 97 -5.30 -1.26 -3.23
C SER A 97 -6.67 -0.95 -3.83
N VAL A 98 -7.42 -1.97 -4.26
CA VAL A 98 -8.80 -1.78 -4.74
C VAL A 98 -9.72 -1.21 -3.66
N LEU A 99 -9.47 -1.54 -2.40
CA LEU A 99 -10.20 -0.94 -1.27
C LEU A 99 -9.60 0.40 -0.84
N ALA A 100 -8.26 0.52 -0.87
CA ALA A 100 -7.56 1.74 -0.45
C ALA A 100 -7.80 2.92 -1.40
N GLY A 101 -7.95 2.68 -2.70
CA GLY A 101 -8.21 3.73 -3.68
C GLY A 101 -9.49 4.51 -3.36
N PRO A 102 -10.67 3.87 -3.34
CA PRO A 102 -11.92 4.54 -2.97
C PRO A 102 -11.87 5.16 -1.56
N LEU A 103 -11.33 4.43 -0.57
CA LEU A 103 -11.21 4.95 0.80
C LEU A 103 -10.33 6.19 0.84
N GLY A 104 -9.22 6.23 0.10
CA GLY A 104 -8.34 7.39 0.01
C GLY A 104 -9.05 8.61 -0.60
N VAL A 105 -9.89 8.41 -1.63
CA VAL A 105 -10.72 9.48 -2.21
C VAL A 105 -11.74 10.00 -1.20
N LEU A 106 -12.40 9.11 -0.47
CA LEU A 106 -13.36 9.48 0.58
C LEU A 106 -12.68 10.26 1.71
N LEU A 107 -11.54 9.78 2.20
CA LEU A 107 -10.76 10.47 3.23
C LEU A 107 -10.28 11.84 2.76
N ARG A 108 -9.87 11.95 1.49
CA ARG A 108 -9.50 13.24 0.90
C ARG A 108 -10.67 14.22 0.91
N ALA A 109 -11.85 13.79 0.45
CA ALA A 109 -13.05 14.62 0.46
C ALA A 109 -13.44 15.06 1.88
N ALA A 110 -13.25 14.20 2.88
CA ALA A 110 -13.49 14.53 4.28
C ALA A 110 -12.49 15.57 4.83
N VAL A 111 -11.20 15.44 4.49
CA VAL A 111 -10.15 16.39 4.91
C VAL A 111 -10.35 17.75 4.25
N GLU A 112 -10.72 17.81 2.97
CA GLU A 112 -10.99 19.06 2.26
C GLU A 112 -12.26 19.78 2.78
N ALA A 113 -13.22 19.05 3.36
CA ALA A 113 -14.42 19.62 3.97
C ALA A 113 -14.19 20.14 5.40
N ALA A 114 -13.17 19.67 6.11
CA ALA A 114 -12.98 19.87 7.54
C ALA A 114 -12.80 21.31 8.06
N PRO A 115 -12.29 22.32 7.30
CA PRO A 115 -12.08 23.65 7.89
C PRO A 115 -13.35 24.48 8.11
N THR A 116 -14.44 24.18 7.42
CA THR A 116 -15.58 25.09 7.36
C THR A 116 -16.92 24.50 7.79
N GLN A 117 -17.14 23.21 7.64
CA GLN A 117 -18.41 22.58 8.02
C GLN A 117 -18.24 21.07 8.26
N PHE A 118 -18.16 20.68 9.51
CA PHE A 118 -18.06 19.26 9.93
C PHE A 118 -19.22 18.35 9.41
N TYR A 119 -20.25 18.95 8.83
CA TYR A 119 -21.45 18.26 8.33
C TYR A 119 -21.63 18.30 6.82
N ALA A 120 -20.73 18.93 6.06
CA ALA A 120 -20.87 19.03 4.60
C ALA A 120 -19.83 18.16 3.90
N PHE A 121 -19.97 16.84 4.03
CA PHE A 121 -19.28 15.91 3.16
C PHE A 121 -19.72 16.22 1.71
N ARG A 122 -18.80 16.75 0.92
CA ARG A 122 -19.09 17.21 -0.44
C ARG A 122 -19.08 16.04 -1.42
N TRP A 123 -20.21 15.38 -1.55
CA TRP A 123 -20.40 14.30 -2.53
C TRP A 123 -20.22 14.77 -3.99
N ASP A 124 -20.51 16.03 -4.26
CA ASP A 124 -20.35 16.68 -5.56
C ASP A 124 -18.88 16.76 -6.04
N THR A 125 -17.92 16.71 -5.13
CA THR A 125 -16.49 16.70 -5.49
C THR A 125 -15.96 15.31 -5.85
N ILE A 126 -16.73 14.25 -5.57
CA ILE A 126 -16.32 12.87 -5.83
C ILE A 126 -16.76 12.48 -7.24
N GLN A 127 -15.83 12.58 -8.18
CA GLN A 127 -16.08 12.08 -9.54
C GLN A 127 -15.80 10.58 -9.62
N PRO A 128 -16.76 9.75 -10.09
CA PRO A 128 -16.55 8.30 -10.23
C PRO A 128 -15.36 7.94 -11.11
N SER A 129 -15.12 8.72 -12.17
CA SER A 129 -13.94 8.57 -13.03
C SER A 129 -12.63 8.76 -12.27
N PHE A 130 -12.57 9.70 -11.32
CA PHE A 130 -11.40 9.92 -10.49
C PHE A 130 -11.14 8.74 -9.55
N ILE A 131 -12.20 8.16 -8.94
CA ILE A 131 -12.08 6.96 -8.11
C ILE A 131 -11.45 5.82 -8.93
N LEU A 132 -11.97 5.59 -10.14
CA LEU A 132 -11.48 4.52 -11.02
C LEU A 132 -10.01 4.75 -11.38
N VAL A 133 -9.67 5.92 -11.89
CA VAL A 133 -8.30 6.26 -12.31
C VAL A 133 -7.33 6.18 -11.13
N ALA A 134 -7.68 6.76 -9.99
CA ALA A 134 -6.86 6.70 -8.78
C ALA A 134 -6.63 5.25 -8.32
N THR A 135 -7.71 4.45 -8.25
CA THR A 135 -7.63 3.05 -7.82
C THR A 135 -6.73 2.23 -8.75
N VAL A 136 -6.92 2.35 -10.06
CA VAL A 136 -6.11 1.61 -11.05
C VAL A 136 -4.65 2.05 -10.97
N SER A 137 -4.38 3.35 -10.96
CA SER A 137 -3.01 3.90 -10.92
C SER A 137 -2.27 3.46 -9.65
N ILE A 138 -2.90 3.60 -8.47
CA ILE A 138 -2.33 3.17 -7.20
C ILE A 138 -2.07 1.67 -7.20
N SER A 139 -3.03 0.86 -7.72
CA SER A 139 -2.89 -0.59 -7.78
C SER A 139 -1.70 -1.01 -8.64
N VAL A 140 -1.55 -0.42 -9.81
CA VAL A 140 -0.44 -0.72 -10.73
C VAL A 140 0.91 -0.33 -10.11
N MET A 141 1.01 0.90 -9.58
CA MET A 141 2.26 1.41 -9.03
C MET A 141 2.72 0.61 -7.80
N LEU A 142 1.80 0.32 -6.86
CA LEU A 142 2.10 -0.51 -5.69
C LEU A 142 2.42 -1.96 -6.07
N LEU A 143 1.74 -2.51 -7.06
CA LEU A 143 2.03 -3.86 -7.55
C LEU A 143 3.44 -3.94 -8.14
N VAL A 144 3.83 -2.99 -8.99
CA VAL A 144 5.17 -2.91 -9.57
C VAL A 144 6.22 -2.83 -8.46
N TRP A 145 6.05 -1.92 -7.51
CA TRP A 145 6.96 -1.78 -6.38
C TRP A 145 7.10 -3.08 -5.57
N ARG A 146 5.99 -3.67 -5.14
CA ARG A 146 6.01 -4.87 -4.29
C ARG A 146 6.51 -6.12 -5.01
N VAL A 147 6.25 -6.25 -6.30
CA VAL A 147 6.84 -7.32 -7.13
C VAL A 147 8.34 -7.11 -7.31
N ALA A 148 8.78 -5.87 -7.56
CA ALA A 148 10.20 -5.54 -7.67
C ALA A 148 10.94 -5.85 -6.35
N TRP A 149 10.38 -5.44 -5.21
CA TRP A 149 10.91 -5.76 -3.89
C TRP A 149 10.99 -7.27 -3.65
N SER A 150 9.91 -8.02 -3.95
CA SER A 150 9.89 -9.49 -3.78
C SER A 150 10.95 -10.19 -4.63
N ARG A 151 11.29 -9.66 -5.79
CA ARG A 151 12.37 -10.19 -6.63
C ARG A 151 13.74 -9.83 -6.10
N ALA A 152 13.94 -8.56 -5.73
CA ALA A 152 15.20 -8.09 -5.14
C ALA A 152 15.55 -8.85 -3.86
N ARG A 153 14.55 -9.05 -3.00
CA ARG A 153 14.70 -9.83 -1.76
C ARG A 153 15.27 -11.22 -2.02
N ARG A 154 14.79 -11.93 -3.04
CA ARG A 154 15.28 -13.28 -3.38
C ARG A 154 16.71 -13.28 -3.92
N LEU A 155 17.10 -12.21 -4.61
CA LEU A 155 18.46 -12.11 -5.15
C LEU A 155 19.49 -11.80 -4.05
N TRP A 156 19.11 -11.01 -3.06
CA TRP A 156 20.03 -10.54 -2.03
C TRP A 156 20.02 -11.40 -0.76
N TRP A 157 18.89 -12.05 -0.47
CA TRP A 157 18.73 -12.92 0.71
C TRP A 157 18.01 -14.23 0.34
N PRO A 158 18.68 -15.12 -0.41
CA PRO A 158 18.08 -16.39 -0.84
C PRO A 158 17.72 -17.31 0.33
N GLU A 159 18.33 -17.11 1.49
CA GLU A 159 18.14 -17.94 2.69
C GLU A 159 16.91 -17.53 3.54
N LEU A 160 16.30 -16.40 3.25
CA LEU A 160 15.09 -15.99 3.95
C LEU A 160 13.85 -16.68 3.33
N PRO A 161 13.06 -17.41 4.14
CA PRO A 161 11.90 -18.17 3.64
C PRO A 161 10.80 -17.28 3.06
#